data_4b21f5534a272e3ebb887c97209b4872
#
_entry.id   4b21f5534a272e3ebb887c97209b4872
#
_cell.length_a   1.000
_cell.length_b   1.000
_cell.length_c   1.000
_cell.angle_alpha   90.00
_cell.angle_beta   90.00
_cell.angle_gamma   90.00
#
_symmetry.space_group_name_H-M   'P 1'
#
loop_
_entity.id
_entity.type
_entity.pdbx_description
1 polymer ?
#
loop_
_entity_poly.entity_id
_entity_poly.type
_entity_poly.pdbx_seq_one_letter_code
_entity_poly.pdbx_strand_id
1 'polypeptide(L)'
;MTKIKLLALGVLIATSASAAHADGKFTLGAGVGVVEHPYKQYDADVYPVPVISYESENFWFHGLGGGYYLWNDTNDKLSITAYWSPMYFKPGDSDSEQMRRLDKRKSTVMAGLSYVHTPYGFLRTTIAGDTLDNSNGINWDLAWLYRYTNGNLTLTPGIGVEWNSDNQNEYYYGVSRHESRRSGMRSYDPDSSWNPYLELSANYRFLGDWSVYGVARYTRLSDEITDSPMVDKSWSGLISTGITYTF
;
A
#
# COMPACT_ATOMS: atom_id res chain seq x y z
N MET A 1 -7.41 28.17 2.65
CA MET A 1 -7.08 27.54 3.96
C MET A 1 -6.88 26.05 3.69
N THR A 2 -5.65 25.61 3.60
CA THR A 2 -5.27 24.22 3.31
C THR A 2 -5.67 23.35 4.49
N LYS A 3 -6.72 22.54 4.34
CA LYS A 3 -7.10 21.55 5.36
C LYS A 3 -6.03 20.46 5.34
N ILE A 4 -5.21 20.41 6.38
CA ILE A 4 -4.27 19.29 6.61
C ILE A 4 -5.13 18.05 6.83
N LYS A 5 -5.19 17.18 5.82
CA LYS A 5 -5.87 15.90 5.91
C LYS A 5 -4.90 14.93 6.58
N LEU A 6 -5.12 14.60 7.87
CA LEU A 6 -4.44 13.49 8.53
C LEU A 6 -5.02 12.18 7.97
N LEU A 7 -4.35 11.62 6.98
CA LEU A 7 -4.54 10.22 6.59
C LEU A 7 -3.18 9.54 6.72
N ALA A 8 -3.09 8.61 7.64
CA ALA A 8 -1.89 7.81 7.79
C ALA A 8 -1.82 6.83 6.62
N LEU A 9 -0.81 6.97 5.78
CA LEU A 9 -0.54 6.08 4.66
C LEU A 9 0.25 4.88 5.18
N GLY A 10 -0.30 3.68 5.04
CA GLY A 10 0.43 2.44 5.32
C GLY A 10 1.49 2.22 4.24
N VAL A 11 2.67 2.78 4.44
CA VAL A 11 3.82 2.43 3.62
C VAL A 11 4.27 1.05 4.06
N LEU A 12 4.16 0.06 3.18
CA LEU A 12 4.86 -1.21 3.30
C LEU A 12 6.37 -0.93 3.26
N ILE A 13 6.93 -0.58 4.42
CA ILE A 13 8.38 -0.51 4.56
C ILE A 13 8.87 -1.94 4.45
N ALA A 14 9.65 -2.22 3.41
CA ALA A 14 10.34 -3.49 3.29
C ALA A 14 11.15 -3.72 4.55
N THR A 15 10.70 -4.65 5.37
CA THR A 15 11.31 -4.96 6.65
C THR A 15 12.73 -5.44 6.43
N SER A 16 13.66 -4.81 7.09
CA SER A 16 14.98 -5.38 7.27
C SER A 16 14.84 -6.63 8.13
N ALA A 17 14.81 -7.83 7.53
CA ALA A 17 15.03 -9.06 8.29
C ALA A 17 16.42 -8.97 8.93
N SER A 18 16.48 -8.54 10.17
CA SER A 18 17.65 -8.64 11.02
C SER A 18 17.53 -9.92 11.81
N ALA A 19 18.64 -10.60 11.98
CA ALA A 19 18.74 -11.80 12.81
C ALA A 19 18.06 -11.58 14.16
N ALA A 20 17.28 -12.57 14.59
CA ALA A 20 16.56 -12.60 15.84
C ALA A 20 17.48 -12.28 17.03
N HIS A 21 17.18 -11.17 17.69
CA HIS A 21 17.56 -10.96 19.07
C HIS A 21 16.27 -10.92 19.90
N ALA A 22 16.28 -11.49 21.08
CA ALA A 22 15.14 -11.62 21.99
C ALA A 22 14.53 -10.28 22.47
N ASP A 23 15.18 -9.16 22.16
CA ASP A 23 14.67 -7.80 22.38
C ASP A 23 14.20 -7.21 21.05
N GLY A 24 12.90 -6.95 20.93
CA GLY A 24 12.28 -6.41 19.73
C GLY A 24 12.89 -5.07 19.30
N LYS A 25 13.14 -4.89 17.99
CA LYS A 25 13.60 -3.62 17.44
C LYS A 25 12.44 -2.66 17.33
N PHE A 26 12.58 -1.50 17.93
CA PHE A 26 11.60 -0.44 17.84
C PHE A 26 12.15 0.74 17.05
N THR A 27 11.37 1.22 16.08
CA THR A 27 11.74 2.36 15.23
C THR A 27 10.63 3.40 15.24
N LEU A 28 10.99 4.64 15.44
CA LEU A 28 10.11 5.78 15.33
C LEU A 28 10.63 6.74 14.25
N GLY A 29 9.72 7.44 13.60
CA GLY A 29 10.10 8.44 12.62
C GLY A 29 8.92 9.25 12.09
N ALA A 30 9.25 10.15 11.20
CA ALA A 30 8.27 10.97 10.48
C ALA A 30 8.75 11.23 9.05
N GLY A 31 7.80 11.37 8.17
CA GLY A 31 8.07 11.64 6.76
C GLY A 31 6.90 12.31 6.06
N VAL A 32 7.01 12.36 4.76
CA VAL A 32 5.96 12.82 3.86
C VAL A 32 5.79 11.79 2.74
N GLY A 33 4.54 11.57 2.37
CA GLY A 33 4.17 10.71 1.25
C GLY A 33 3.34 11.47 0.23
N VAL A 34 3.51 11.11 -1.03
CA VAL A 34 2.71 11.58 -2.16
C VAL A 34 2.09 10.37 -2.83
N VAL A 35 0.78 10.38 -3.01
CA VAL A 35 0.03 9.33 -3.69
C VAL A 35 -0.61 9.91 -4.95
N GLU A 36 -0.30 9.30 -6.07
CA GLU A 36 -0.93 9.57 -7.36
C GLU A 36 -2.09 8.60 -7.56
N HIS A 37 -3.29 9.14 -7.63
CA HIS A 37 -4.51 8.37 -7.89
C HIS A 37 -4.80 8.28 -9.38
N PRO A 38 -5.38 7.17 -9.86
CA PRO A 38 -5.72 7.02 -11.27
C PRO A 38 -7.02 7.75 -11.67
N TYR A 39 -7.74 8.29 -10.72
CA TYR A 39 -9.05 8.90 -10.92
C TYR A 39 -9.00 10.15 -11.78
N LYS A 40 -10.06 10.34 -12.56
CA LYS A 40 -10.21 11.43 -13.53
C LYS A 40 -10.20 12.79 -12.83
N GLN A 41 -9.31 13.68 -13.32
CA GLN A 41 -9.17 15.05 -12.81
C GLN A 41 -9.06 15.09 -11.28
N TYR A 42 -8.19 14.22 -10.76
CA TYR A 42 -7.96 14.05 -9.33
C TYR A 42 -6.49 14.38 -9.01
N ASP A 43 -6.28 15.30 -8.10
CA ASP A 43 -4.95 15.72 -7.72
C ASP A 43 -4.24 14.66 -6.86
N ALA A 44 -2.92 14.66 -6.92
CA ALA A 44 -2.12 13.85 -6.01
C ALA A 44 -2.31 14.32 -4.56
N ASP A 45 -2.41 13.35 -3.67
CA ASP A 45 -2.53 13.63 -2.25
C ASP A 45 -1.15 13.64 -1.56
N VAL A 46 -0.93 14.63 -0.71
CA VAL A 46 0.27 14.74 0.13
C VAL A 46 -0.11 14.50 1.59
N TYR A 47 0.59 13.56 2.23
CA TYR A 47 0.31 13.14 3.61
C TYR A 47 1.54 13.22 4.49
N PRO A 48 1.40 13.64 5.76
CA PRO A 48 2.39 13.33 6.78
C PRO A 48 2.37 11.82 7.06
N VAL A 49 3.55 11.22 7.12
CA VAL A 49 3.73 9.78 7.35
C VAL A 49 4.40 9.58 8.71
N PRO A 50 3.65 9.25 9.77
CA PRO A 50 4.26 8.75 10.99
C PRO A 50 4.84 7.36 10.72
N VAL A 51 6.08 7.15 11.09
CA VAL A 51 6.74 5.86 10.99
C VAL A 51 6.84 5.26 12.38
N ILE A 52 6.14 4.17 12.59
CA ILE A 52 6.22 3.35 13.80
C ILE A 52 6.45 1.93 13.35
N SER A 53 7.52 1.32 13.83
CA SER A 53 7.85 -0.06 13.49
C SER A 53 8.34 -0.79 14.73
N TYR A 54 7.86 -1.99 14.90
CA TYR A 54 8.29 -2.90 15.94
C TYR A 54 8.32 -4.32 15.38
N GLU A 55 9.36 -5.05 15.66
CA GLU A 55 9.45 -6.46 15.29
C GLU A 55 10.00 -7.27 16.46
N SER A 56 9.30 -8.33 16.81
CA SER A 56 9.67 -9.30 17.86
C SER A 56 9.63 -10.72 17.29
N GLU A 57 9.89 -11.69 18.12
CA GLU A 57 9.80 -13.10 17.77
C GLU A 57 8.37 -13.52 17.39
N ASN A 58 7.35 -12.96 18.05
CA ASN A 58 5.96 -13.38 17.92
C ASN A 58 5.11 -12.46 17.06
N PHE A 59 5.39 -11.17 17.01
CA PHE A 59 4.57 -10.23 16.27
C PHE A 59 5.40 -9.07 15.71
N TRP A 60 4.85 -8.46 14.67
CA TRP A 60 5.40 -7.30 14.01
C TRP A 60 4.33 -6.22 13.83
N PHE A 61 4.79 -4.98 13.77
CA PHE A 61 3.96 -3.83 13.46
C PHE A 61 4.79 -2.86 12.61
N HIS A 62 4.29 -2.50 11.42
CA HIS A 62 4.95 -1.57 10.52
C HIS A 62 3.95 -0.58 9.96
N GLY A 63 4.10 0.69 10.32
CA GLY A 63 3.22 1.76 9.87
C GLY A 63 1.76 1.52 10.29
N LEU A 64 0.91 1.17 9.34
CA LEU A 64 -0.52 0.91 9.54
C LEU A 64 -0.89 -0.57 9.40
N GLY A 65 0.06 -1.46 9.50
CA GLY A 65 -0.17 -2.89 9.46
C GLY A 65 0.61 -3.62 10.52
N GLY A 66 0.11 -4.80 10.89
CA GLY A 66 0.76 -5.67 11.84
C GLY A 66 0.35 -7.12 11.64
N GLY A 67 1.05 -8.00 12.31
CA GLY A 67 0.76 -9.42 12.23
C GLY A 67 1.33 -10.21 13.41
N TYR A 68 0.79 -11.40 13.57
CA TYR A 68 1.27 -12.40 14.51
C TYR A 68 1.89 -13.55 13.72
N TYR A 69 3.14 -13.91 14.06
CA TYR A 69 3.85 -14.99 13.41
C TYR A 69 3.29 -16.34 13.84
N LEU A 70 2.81 -17.11 12.87
CA LEU A 70 2.51 -18.54 13.03
C LEU A 70 3.77 -19.38 12.85
N TRP A 71 4.70 -18.87 12.05
CA TRP A 71 6.01 -19.44 11.78
C TRP A 71 7.00 -18.30 11.58
N ASN A 72 8.14 -18.34 12.25
CA ASN A 72 9.16 -17.30 12.17
C ASN A 72 10.54 -17.93 12.35
N ASP A 73 11.17 -18.31 11.25
CA ASP A 73 12.55 -18.77 11.24
C ASP A 73 13.42 -17.89 10.32
N THR A 74 14.66 -18.29 10.13
CA THR A 74 15.65 -17.51 9.36
C THR A 74 15.23 -17.34 7.88
N ASN A 75 14.55 -18.30 7.32
CA ASN A 75 14.22 -18.34 5.90
C ASN A 75 12.75 -18.07 5.62
N ASP A 76 11.87 -18.45 6.51
CA ASP A 76 10.45 -18.50 6.29
C ASP A 76 9.69 -17.81 7.42
N LYS A 77 8.80 -16.89 7.06
CA LYS A 77 7.92 -16.22 7.99
C LYS A 77 6.48 -16.31 7.47
N LEU A 78 5.61 -16.94 8.25
CA LEU A 78 4.16 -16.97 8.00
C LEU A 78 3.45 -16.23 9.11
N SER A 79 2.60 -15.28 8.79
CA SER A 79 1.84 -14.52 9.76
C SER A 79 0.36 -14.36 9.40
N ILE A 80 -0.49 -14.31 10.42
CA ILE A 80 -1.79 -13.67 10.30
C ILE A 80 -1.53 -12.17 10.30
N THR A 81 -2.10 -11.44 9.36
CA THR A 81 -1.85 -10.01 9.19
C THR A 81 -3.13 -9.21 9.09
N ALA A 82 -3.07 -7.97 9.55
CA ALA A 82 -4.09 -6.97 9.28
C ALA A 82 -3.41 -5.65 8.96
N TYR A 83 -3.96 -4.91 7.98
CA TYR A 83 -3.42 -3.63 7.57
C TYR A 83 -4.51 -2.70 7.07
N TRP A 84 -4.28 -1.40 7.22
CA TRP A 84 -5.12 -0.37 6.64
C TRP A 84 -4.84 -0.26 5.14
N SER A 85 -5.88 -0.47 4.33
CA SER A 85 -5.83 -0.19 2.88
C SER A 85 -6.19 1.27 2.66
N PRO A 86 -5.26 2.09 2.14
CA PRO A 86 -5.48 3.52 1.97
C PRO A 86 -6.31 3.88 0.74
N MET A 87 -6.76 2.89 -0.03
CA MET A 87 -7.59 3.13 -1.21
C MET A 87 -8.87 3.87 -0.82
N TYR A 88 -9.17 4.94 -1.52
CA TYR A 88 -10.40 5.69 -1.33
C TYR A 88 -10.70 6.57 -2.56
N PHE A 89 -11.93 7.02 -2.64
CA PHE A 89 -12.35 8.06 -3.56
C PHE A 89 -13.27 9.05 -2.85
N LYS A 90 -12.98 10.34 -2.97
CA LYS A 90 -13.80 11.44 -2.44
C LYS A 90 -14.26 12.31 -3.60
N PRO A 91 -15.54 12.31 -3.94
CA PRO A 91 -16.09 13.08 -5.06
C PRO A 91 -15.67 14.55 -5.07
N GLY A 92 -15.59 15.16 -3.90
CA GLY A 92 -15.23 16.58 -3.75
C GLY A 92 -13.75 16.92 -4.04
N ASP A 93 -12.89 15.92 -4.18
CA ASP A 93 -11.46 16.09 -4.48
C ASP A 93 -11.17 16.02 -6.00
N SER A 94 -12.19 15.72 -6.83
CA SER A 94 -12.10 15.75 -8.31
C SER A 94 -12.60 17.08 -8.85
N ASP A 95 -11.94 17.60 -9.88
CA ASP A 95 -12.40 18.78 -10.64
C ASP A 95 -13.47 18.45 -11.67
N SER A 96 -13.70 17.16 -11.96
CA SER A 96 -14.75 16.70 -12.85
C SER A 96 -16.13 16.80 -12.19
N GLU A 97 -17.05 17.55 -12.83
CA GLU A 97 -18.42 17.66 -12.34
C GLU A 97 -19.17 16.32 -12.29
N GLN A 98 -18.88 15.43 -13.25
CA GLN A 98 -19.45 14.09 -13.28
C GLN A 98 -18.93 13.22 -12.11
N MET A 99 -17.64 13.29 -11.79
CA MET A 99 -17.02 12.57 -10.67
C MET A 99 -17.58 13.06 -9.32
N ARG A 100 -17.86 14.35 -9.19
CA ARG A 100 -18.46 14.93 -7.97
C ARG A 100 -19.85 14.40 -7.65
N ARG A 101 -20.53 13.79 -8.61
CA ARG A 101 -21.86 13.19 -8.46
C ARG A 101 -21.82 11.70 -8.14
N LEU A 102 -20.65 11.09 -8.04
CA LEU A 102 -20.49 9.69 -7.64
C LEU A 102 -20.53 9.55 -6.11
N ASP A 103 -20.70 8.33 -5.63
CA ASP A 103 -20.65 8.04 -4.22
C ASP A 103 -19.21 7.97 -3.74
N LYS A 104 -18.99 8.29 -2.46
CA LYS A 104 -17.70 8.21 -1.83
C LYS A 104 -17.30 6.74 -1.63
N ARG A 105 -16.04 6.40 -1.90
CA ARG A 105 -15.42 5.12 -1.55
C ARG A 105 -14.55 5.31 -0.31
N LYS A 106 -14.73 4.45 0.66
CA LYS A 106 -14.00 4.52 1.94
C LYS A 106 -12.79 3.61 1.90
N SER A 107 -11.75 3.99 2.62
CA SER A 107 -10.66 3.09 2.98
C SER A 107 -11.17 1.97 3.89
N THR A 108 -10.46 0.86 3.93
CA THR A 108 -10.84 -0.30 4.74
C THR A 108 -9.66 -0.90 5.50
N VAL A 109 -9.96 -1.84 6.38
CA VAL A 109 -8.96 -2.73 7.00
C VAL A 109 -9.04 -4.08 6.29
N MET A 110 -7.90 -4.54 5.80
CA MET A 110 -7.74 -5.86 5.19
C MET A 110 -7.11 -6.79 6.21
N ALA A 111 -7.56 -8.04 6.29
CA ALA A 111 -6.94 -9.07 7.13
C ALA A 111 -6.80 -10.39 6.36
N GLY A 112 -5.74 -11.12 6.66
CA GLY A 112 -5.44 -12.36 5.96
C GLY A 112 -4.13 -13.00 6.38
N LEU A 113 -3.42 -13.57 5.43
CA LEU A 113 -2.15 -14.26 5.62
C LEU A 113 -1.04 -13.60 4.81
N SER A 114 0.14 -13.47 5.42
CA SER A 114 1.34 -13.02 4.75
C SER A 114 2.45 -14.05 4.94
N TYR A 115 3.16 -14.34 3.85
CA TYR A 115 4.31 -15.25 3.85
C TYR A 115 5.50 -14.57 3.19
N VAL A 116 6.67 -14.73 3.80
CA VAL A 116 7.95 -14.22 3.30
C VAL A 116 8.96 -15.37 3.29
N HIS A 117 9.60 -15.57 2.14
CA HIS A 117 10.68 -16.52 1.95
C HIS A 117 11.96 -15.79 1.58
N THR A 118 13.07 -16.01 2.30
CA THR A 118 14.27 -15.17 2.20
C THR A 118 15.46 -15.74 1.42
N PRO A 119 15.60 -17.03 1.11
CA PRO A 119 16.70 -17.50 0.27
C PRO A 119 16.65 -16.86 -1.13
N TYR A 120 17.77 -16.32 -1.57
CA TYR A 120 17.92 -15.68 -2.90
C TYR A 120 17.09 -14.39 -3.11
N GLY A 121 16.93 -13.60 -2.07
CA GLY A 121 16.08 -12.40 -2.04
C GLY A 121 14.90 -12.61 -1.11
N PHE A 122 13.85 -11.80 -1.29
CA PHE A 122 12.61 -11.95 -0.52
C PHE A 122 11.45 -12.21 -1.49
N LEU A 123 10.88 -13.39 -1.42
CA LEU A 123 9.58 -13.62 -2.00
C LEU A 123 8.55 -13.26 -0.92
N ARG A 124 7.76 -12.24 -1.16
CA ARG A 124 6.67 -11.81 -0.27
C ARG A 124 5.34 -12.10 -0.94
N THR A 125 4.42 -12.72 -0.25
CA THR A 125 3.04 -12.87 -0.70
C THR A 125 2.08 -12.59 0.44
N THR A 126 0.98 -11.90 0.13
CA THR A 126 -0.07 -11.57 1.10
C THR A 126 -1.42 -11.71 0.42
N ILE A 127 -2.31 -12.49 1.00
CA ILE A 127 -3.72 -12.57 0.62
C ILE A 127 -4.58 -12.06 1.77
N ALA A 128 -5.46 -11.13 1.51
CA ALA A 128 -6.29 -10.51 2.53
C ALA A 128 -7.66 -10.12 1.99
N GLY A 129 -8.66 -10.14 2.85
CA GLY A 129 -10.02 -9.71 2.56
C GLY A 129 -10.43 -8.49 3.38
N ASP A 130 -11.43 -7.76 2.88
CA ASP A 130 -12.03 -6.62 3.57
C ASP A 130 -12.73 -7.08 4.86
N THR A 131 -12.48 -6.40 5.97
CA THR A 131 -13.06 -6.71 7.29
C THR A 131 -14.09 -5.70 7.77
N LEU A 132 -14.26 -4.57 7.06
CA LEU A 132 -15.15 -3.49 7.44
C LEU A 132 -16.41 -3.41 6.56
N ASP A 133 -16.65 -4.42 5.73
CA ASP A 133 -17.82 -4.50 4.84
C ASP A 133 -17.97 -3.27 3.92
N ASN A 134 -16.83 -2.73 3.47
CA ASN A 134 -16.83 -1.62 2.52
C ASN A 134 -16.83 -2.13 1.07
N SER A 135 -15.82 -2.91 0.69
CA SER A 135 -15.70 -3.48 -0.65
C SER A 135 -16.14 -4.94 -0.72
N ASN A 136 -16.10 -5.68 0.39
CA ASN A 136 -16.20 -7.14 0.42
C ASN A 136 -15.21 -7.83 -0.53
N GLY A 137 -14.13 -7.12 -0.84
CA GLY A 137 -13.12 -7.53 -1.80
C GLY A 137 -11.99 -8.33 -1.19
N ILE A 138 -11.25 -9.00 -2.07
CA ILE A 138 -10.01 -9.71 -1.76
C ILE A 138 -8.88 -9.08 -2.57
N ASN A 139 -7.74 -8.90 -1.93
CA ASN A 139 -6.49 -8.50 -2.55
C ASN A 139 -5.45 -9.60 -2.36
N TRP A 140 -4.66 -9.88 -3.39
CA TRP A 140 -3.49 -10.74 -3.32
C TRP A 140 -2.28 -10.03 -3.92
N ASP A 141 -1.24 -9.83 -3.12
CA ASP A 141 0.04 -9.25 -3.50
C ASP A 141 1.10 -10.35 -3.57
N LEU A 142 1.88 -10.35 -4.62
CA LEU A 142 3.05 -11.21 -4.79
C LEU A 142 4.21 -10.36 -5.28
N ALA A 143 5.34 -10.38 -4.57
CA ALA A 143 6.53 -9.62 -4.92
C ALA A 143 7.81 -10.43 -4.74
N TRP A 144 8.77 -10.17 -5.60
CA TRP A 144 10.16 -10.55 -5.40
C TRP A 144 11.01 -9.30 -5.22
N LEU A 145 11.78 -9.26 -4.11
CA LEU A 145 12.63 -8.13 -3.72
C LEU A 145 14.07 -8.61 -3.53
N TYR A 146 15.01 -7.76 -3.86
CA TYR A 146 16.42 -8.03 -3.64
C TYR A 146 17.04 -6.96 -2.77
N ARG A 147 17.66 -7.37 -1.64
CA ARG A 147 18.36 -6.44 -0.76
C ARG A 147 19.83 -6.33 -1.14
N TYR A 148 20.23 -5.11 -1.44
CA TYR A 148 21.64 -4.74 -1.66
C TYR A 148 22.08 -3.77 -0.57
N THR A 149 23.13 -4.14 0.16
CA THR A 149 23.70 -3.29 1.23
C THR A 149 25.17 -2.98 0.91
N ASN A 150 25.49 -1.70 0.95
CA ASN A 150 26.86 -1.20 0.79
C ASN A 150 27.15 -0.11 1.83
N GLY A 151 27.94 -0.45 2.84
CA GLY A 151 28.18 0.42 3.99
C GLY A 151 26.90 0.78 4.72
N ASN A 152 26.57 2.06 4.76
CA ASN A 152 25.38 2.58 5.44
C ASN A 152 24.13 2.62 4.54
N LEU A 153 24.26 2.34 3.27
CA LEU A 153 23.16 2.35 2.30
C LEU A 153 22.61 0.95 2.09
N THR A 154 21.30 0.81 2.26
CA THR A 154 20.55 -0.38 1.86
C THR A 154 19.54 0.01 0.80
N LEU A 155 19.57 -0.66 -0.34
CA LEU A 155 18.59 -0.56 -1.43
C LEU A 155 17.84 -1.87 -1.54
N THR A 156 16.53 -1.77 -1.74
CA THR A 156 15.68 -2.95 -1.93
C THR A 156 14.74 -2.71 -3.12
N PRO A 157 15.24 -2.93 -4.36
CA PRO A 157 14.37 -2.99 -5.52
C PRO A 157 13.50 -4.24 -5.48
N GLY A 158 12.31 -4.13 -6.06
CA GLY A 158 11.35 -5.21 -6.17
C GLY A 158 10.47 -5.10 -7.40
N ILE A 159 10.00 -6.25 -7.85
CA ILE A 159 8.95 -6.39 -8.85
C ILE A 159 7.82 -7.21 -8.25
N GLY A 160 6.60 -6.87 -8.59
CA GLY A 160 5.46 -7.62 -8.06
C GLY A 160 4.22 -7.49 -8.93
N VAL A 161 3.19 -8.18 -8.49
CA VAL A 161 1.87 -8.12 -9.09
C VAL A 161 0.84 -8.13 -7.98
N GLU A 162 -0.17 -7.31 -8.14
CA GLU A 162 -1.33 -7.22 -7.27
C GLU A 162 -2.57 -7.72 -8.03
N TRP A 163 -3.25 -8.68 -7.45
CA TRP A 163 -4.55 -9.14 -7.93
C TRP A 163 -5.65 -8.59 -7.02
N ASN A 164 -6.68 -8.03 -7.63
CA ASN A 164 -7.88 -7.56 -6.95
C ASN A 164 -9.09 -8.34 -7.45
N SER A 165 -9.95 -8.78 -6.54
CA SER A 165 -11.22 -9.41 -6.90
C SER A 165 -12.15 -8.41 -7.60
N ASP A 166 -13.17 -8.93 -8.27
CA ASP A 166 -14.28 -8.18 -8.86
C ASP A 166 -14.92 -7.22 -7.85
N ASN A 167 -15.31 -7.68 -6.67
CA ASN A 167 -15.87 -6.85 -5.61
C ASN A 167 -14.96 -5.67 -5.22
N GLN A 168 -13.64 -5.91 -5.14
CA GLN A 168 -12.67 -4.87 -4.85
C GLN A 168 -12.64 -3.81 -5.95
N ASN A 169 -12.60 -4.25 -7.20
CA ASN A 169 -12.58 -3.37 -8.36
C ASN A 169 -13.92 -2.64 -8.55
N GLU A 170 -15.06 -3.34 -8.40
CA GLU A 170 -16.39 -2.73 -8.49
C GLU A 170 -16.56 -1.60 -7.47
N TYR A 171 -16.14 -1.84 -6.23
CA TYR A 171 -16.24 -0.83 -5.20
C TYR A 171 -15.43 0.43 -5.52
N TYR A 172 -14.17 0.31 -5.94
CA TYR A 172 -13.30 1.47 -6.16
C TYR A 172 -13.42 2.09 -7.55
N TYR A 173 -13.72 1.30 -8.58
CA TYR A 173 -13.70 1.73 -9.99
C TYR A 173 -15.01 1.51 -10.72
N GLY A 174 -15.99 0.85 -10.11
CA GLY A 174 -17.30 0.64 -10.67
C GLY A 174 -18.16 1.91 -10.67
N VAL A 175 -19.09 1.98 -11.63
CA VAL A 175 -20.15 3.00 -11.69
C VAL A 175 -21.51 2.31 -11.78
N SER A 176 -22.23 2.31 -10.67
CA SER A 176 -23.55 1.70 -10.59
C SER A 176 -24.56 2.39 -11.53
N ARG A 177 -25.64 1.69 -11.88
CA ARG A 177 -26.72 2.28 -12.69
C ARG A 177 -27.33 3.52 -12.05
N HIS A 178 -27.36 3.59 -10.71
CA HIS A 178 -27.84 4.77 -9.99
C HIS A 178 -26.88 5.95 -10.15
N GLU A 179 -25.60 5.74 -9.98
CA GLU A 179 -24.56 6.75 -10.18
C GLU A 179 -24.51 7.21 -11.64
N SER A 180 -24.63 6.28 -12.59
CA SER A 180 -24.70 6.56 -14.02
C SER A 180 -25.80 7.57 -14.38
N ARG A 181 -27.02 7.33 -13.87
CA ARG A 181 -28.15 8.27 -14.10
C ARG A 181 -27.93 9.64 -13.47
N ARG A 182 -27.28 9.69 -12.32
CA ARG A 182 -27.04 10.94 -11.58
C ARG A 182 -25.86 11.74 -12.16
N SER A 183 -24.80 11.06 -12.56
CA SER A 183 -23.57 11.68 -13.04
C SER A 183 -23.53 11.92 -14.55
N GLY A 184 -24.32 11.16 -15.33
CA GLY A 184 -24.22 11.10 -16.78
C GLY A 184 -23.03 10.29 -17.29
N MET A 185 -22.30 9.59 -16.42
CA MET A 185 -21.25 8.64 -16.81
C MET A 185 -21.87 7.31 -17.22
N ARG A 186 -21.22 6.55 -18.10
CA ARG A 186 -21.69 5.17 -18.40
C ARG A 186 -21.57 4.31 -17.15
N SER A 187 -22.50 3.38 -16.97
CA SER A 187 -22.35 2.34 -15.95
C SER A 187 -21.16 1.44 -16.28
N TYR A 188 -20.45 0.99 -15.27
CA TYR A 188 -19.28 0.14 -15.42
C TYR A 188 -19.17 -0.82 -14.27
N ASP A 189 -18.94 -2.08 -14.57
CA ASP A 189 -18.85 -3.20 -13.66
C ASP A 189 -17.57 -3.98 -14.01
N PRO A 190 -16.43 -3.67 -13.37
CA PRO A 190 -15.15 -4.30 -13.68
C PRO A 190 -15.06 -5.69 -13.07
N ASP A 191 -14.47 -6.62 -13.83
CA ASP A 191 -14.04 -7.92 -13.34
C ASP A 191 -12.77 -7.83 -12.47
N SER A 192 -12.24 -8.97 -12.04
CA SER A 192 -10.97 -9.04 -11.30
C SER A 192 -9.80 -8.55 -12.17
N SER A 193 -8.76 -8.04 -11.53
CA SER A 193 -7.63 -7.41 -12.24
C SER A 193 -6.27 -7.87 -11.72
N TRP A 194 -5.27 -7.86 -12.62
CA TRP A 194 -3.86 -8.07 -12.33
C TRP A 194 -3.07 -6.82 -12.65
N ASN A 195 -2.42 -6.25 -11.64
CA ASN A 195 -1.73 -4.96 -11.74
C ASN A 195 -0.23 -5.16 -11.40
N PRO A 196 0.64 -5.30 -12.40
CA PRO A 196 2.07 -5.41 -12.15
C PRO A 196 2.64 -4.09 -11.63
N TYR A 197 3.67 -4.19 -10.78
CA TYR A 197 4.32 -3.02 -10.22
C TYR A 197 5.82 -3.17 -10.06
N LEU A 198 6.47 -2.03 -9.94
CA LEU A 198 7.84 -1.89 -9.52
C LEU A 198 7.87 -1.17 -8.18
N GLU A 199 8.73 -1.61 -7.27
CA GLU A 199 8.97 -0.91 -6.02
C GLU A 199 10.46 -0.75 -5.74
N LEU A 200 10.82 0.31 -5.06
CA LEU A 200 12.17 0.57 -4.57
C LEU A 200 12.08 1.15 -3.18
N SER A 201 12.76 0.55 -2.23
CA SER A 201 13.06 1.20 -0.96
C SER A 201 14.54 1.45 -0.80
N ALA A 202 14.88 2.57 -0.18
CA ALA A 202 16.23 2.98 0.15
C ALA A 202 16.27 3.39 1.63
N ASN A 203 17.30 2.95 2.31
CA ASN A 203 17.58 3.38 3.69
C ASN A 203 19.07 3.74 3.80
N TYR A 204 19.34 4.93 4.33
CA TYR A 204 20.70 5.39 4.57
C TYR A 204 20.87 5.76 6.04
N ARG A 205 21.73 5.03 6.74
CA ARG A 205 22.12 5.31 8.14
C ARG A 205 23.19 6.38 8.14
N PHE A 206 22.89 7.57 8.66
CA PHE A 206 23.81 8.70 8.59
C PHE A 206 24.47 9.03 9.93
N LEU A 207 23.86 8.70 11.07
CA LEU A 207 24.43 9.00 12.39
C LEU A 207 23.88 8.02 13.44
N GLY A 208 24.73 7.09 13.93
CA GLY A 208 24.31 6.11 14.92
C GLY A 208 23.07 5.34 14.48
N ASP A 209 21.99 5.52 15.20
CA ASP A 209 20.70 4.84 14.97
C ASP A 209 19.73 5.68 14.11
N TRP A 210 20.17 6.82 13.61
CA TRP A 210 19.39 7.67 12.70
C TRP A 210 19.54 7.24 11.25
N SER A 211 18.42 7.18 10.56
CA SER A 211 18.36 6.85 9.13
C SER A 211 17.43 7.80 8.37
N VAL A 212 17.76 8.03 7.10
CA VAL A 212 16.84 8.58 6.10
C VAL A 212 16.32 7.41 5.28
N TYR A 213 15.02 7.39 5.02
CA TYR A 213 14.41 6.42 4.12
C TYR A 213 13.76 7.08 2.91
N GLY A 214 13.64 6.32 1.85
CA GLY A 214 12.84 6.63 0.68
C GLY A 214 12.15 5.38 0.17
N VAL A 215 10.89 5.51 -0.27
CA VAL A 215 10.10 4.44 -0.88
C VAL A 215 9.43 4.99 -2.12
N ALA A 216 9.45 4.21 -3.18
CA ALA A 216 8.70 4.50 -4.40
C ALA A 216 8.04 3.23 -4.91
N ARG A 217 6.78 3.32 -5.35
CA ARG A 217 6.06 2.26 -6.04
C ARG A 217 5.33 2.85 -7.24
N TYR A 218 5.46 2.16 -8.36
CA TYR A 218 4.75 2.44 -9.61
C TYR A 218 3.95 1.21 -9.99
N THR A 219 2.64 1.35 -10.10
CA THR A 219 1.71 0.27 -10.46
C THR A 219 1.11 0.55 -11.82
N ARG A 220 1.28 -0.36 -12.77
CA ARG A 220 0.57 -0.35 -14.04
C ARG A 220 -0.80 -0.97 -13.83
N LEU A 221 -1.83 -0.23 -14.19
CA LEU A 221 -3.21 -0.69 -14.06
C LEU A 221 -3.63 -1.51 -15.29
N SER A 222 -4.42 -2.55 -15.06
CA SER A 222 -5.02 -3.37 -16.09
C SER A 222 -6.13 -2.63 -16.84
N ASP A 223 -6.52 -3.18 -17.98
CA ASP A 223 -7.60 -2.63 -18.79
C ASP A 223 -8.93 -2.63 -18.01
N GLU A 224 -9.16 -3.62 -17.14
CA GLU A 224 -10.33 -3.67 -16.25
C GLU A 224 -10.48 -2.41 -15.37
N ILE A 225 -9.37 -1.80 -14.99
CA ILE A 225 -9.39 -0.56 -14.21
C ILE A 225 -9.40 0.65 -15.14
N THR A 226 -8.59 0.65 -16.20
CA THR A 226 -8.42 1.81 -17.08
C THR A 226 -9.62 2.08 -17.98
N ASP A 227 -10.44 1.06 -18.26
CA ASP A 227 -11.70 1.20 -18.99
C ASP A 227 -12.83 1.82 -18.16
N SER A 228 -12.63 1.96 -16.85
CA SER A 228 -13.59 2.65 -16.01
C SER A 228 -13.72 4.12 -16.40
N PRO A 229 -14.94 4.66 -16.53
CA PRO A 229 -15.15 6.08 -16.79
C PRO A 229 -14.68 6.98 -15.62
N MET A 230 -14.35 6.41 -14.46
CA MET A 230 -13.77 7.12 -13.32
C MET A 230 -12.26 7.35 -13.45
N VAL A 231 -11.60 6.68 -14.40
CA VAL A 231 -10.13 6.59 -14.50
C VAL A 231 -9.66 7.30 -15.78
N ASP A 232 -8.58 8.07 -15.67
CA ASP A 232 -7.94 8.70 -16.83
C ASP A 232 -6.41 8.45 -16.89
N LYS A 233 -5.85 7.77 -15.87
CA LYS A 233 -4.44 7.38 -15.85
C LYS A 233 -4.30 5.87 -15.89
N SER A 234 -3.37 5.37 -16.67
CA SER A 234 -3.07 3.93 -16.77
C SER A 234 -2.13 3.43 -15.66
N TRP A 235 -1.89 4.24 -14.64
CA TRP A 235 -0.99 3.94 -13.54
C TRP A 235 -1.42 4.64 -12.26
N SER A 236 -0.94 4.12 -11.13
CA SER A 236 -0.95 4.76 -9.84
C SER A 236 0.45 4.73 -9.23
N GLY A 237 0.72 5.62 -8.29
CA GLY A 237 2.06 5.71 -7.72
C GLY A 237 2.07 6.19 -6.29
N LEU A 238 3.15 5.80 -5.60
CA LEU A 238 3.45 6.24 -4.25
C LEU A 238 4.93 6.62 -4.17
N ILE A 239 5.23 7.76 -3.58
CA ILE A 239 6.57 8.14 -3.15
C ILE A 239 6.48 8.59 -1.70
N SER A 240 7.40 8.12 -0.86
CA SER A 240 7.52 8.57 0.54
C SER A 240 8.97 8.71 0.95
N THR A 241 9.26 9.69 1.78
CA THR A 241 10.59 9.89 2.37
C THR A 241 10.48 10.46 3.78
N GLY A 242 11.47 10.19 4.61
CA GLY A 242 11.48 10.68 5.98
C GLY A 242 12.72 10.28 6.75
N ILE A 243 12.68 10.55 8.04
CA ILE A 243 13.77 10.26 8.99
C ILE A 243 13.24 9.32 10.06
N THR A 244 14.05 8.36 10.44
CA THR A 244 13.75 7.37 11.49
C THR A 244 14.89 7.25 12.49
N TYR A 245 14.54 6.89 13.70
CA TYR A 245 15.45 6.49 14.78
C TYR A 245 15.10 5.09 15.25
N THR A 246 16.08 4.20 15.36
CA THR A 246 15.91 2.83 15.86
C THR A 246 16.53 2.70 17.26
N PHE A 247 15.74 2.22 18.21
CA PHE A 247 16.15 2.05 19.62
C PHE A 247 16.79 0.69 19.84
#